data_4907f67102c8736c36b59f3ee58a45b6
#
_entry.id   4907f67102c8736c36b59f3ee58a45b6
#
_cell.length_a   1.000
_cell.length_b   1.000
_cell.length_c   1.000
_cell.angle_alpha   90.00
_cell.angle_beta   90.00
_cell.angle_gamma   90.00
#
_symmetry.space_group_name_H-M   'P 1'
#
loop_
_entity.id
_entity.type
_entity.pdbx_description
1 polymer ?
#
loop_
_entity_poly.entity_id
_entity_poly.type
_entity_poly.pdbx_seq_one_letter_code
_entity_poly.pdbx_strand_id
1 'polypeptide(L)'
;KVLYEHFMKRVSEGTPASQQLMPPQIITLTLAAGQVLKDNMDIIANMGFEIESFGGNEYAIRAVPVELYGASGKDMIMEIIDDLMENPGRVSNETVKSRIATMACKAAVKGNNRLQPAEVRELVTELMTLDNPYNCPHGRPTMISMSKYELEKKFKRIV
;
A
#
# COMPACT_ATOMS: atom_id res chain seq x y z
N LYS A 1 0.46 5.97 6.12
CA LYS A 1 1.51 5.49 7.02
C LYS A 1 1.04 4.25 7.78
N VAL A 2 -0.11 4.29 8.47
CA VAL A 2 -0.67 3.16 9.21
C VAL A 2 -0.77 1.92 8.32
N LEU A 3 -1.50 1.99 7.21
CA LEU A 3 -1.64 0.88 6.26
C LEU A 3 -0.29 0.31 5.79
N TYR A 4 0.69 1.19 5.52
CA TYR A 4 2.02 0.77 5.12
C TYR A 4 2.74 -0.05 6.20
N GLU A 5 2.74 0.43 7.45
CA GLU A 5 3.42 -0.28 8.54
C GLU A 5 2.77 -1.63 8.83
N HIS A 6 1.42 -1.70 8.84
CA HIS A 6 0.70 -2.95 9.04
C HIS A 6 1.03 -3.96 7.94
N PHE A 7 1.00 -3.50 6.69
CA PHE A 7 1.32 -4.34 5.55
C PHE A 7 2.77 -4.86 5.61
N MET A 8 3.73 -3.95 5.84
CA MET A 8 5.15 -4.33 5.95
C MET A 8 5.41 -5.32 7.07
N LYS A 9 4.77 -5.13 8.23
CA LYS A 9 4.87 -6.04 9.36
C LYS A 9 4.40 -7.45 8.97
N ARG A 10 3.23 -7.58 8.36
CA ARG A 10 2.69 -8.88 7.93
C ARG A 10 3.55 -9.56 6.89
N VAL A 11 4.03 -8.82 5.90
CA VAL A 11 4.95 -9.36 4.89
C VAL A 11 6.24 -9.87 5.55
N SER A 12 6.80 -9.12 6.52
CA SER A 12 8.02 -9.53 7.23
C SER A 12 7.81 -10.74 8.13
N GLU A 13 6.62 -10.90 8.71
CA GLU A 13 6.25 -12.03 9.57
C GLU A 13 5.81 -13.25 8.75
N GLY A 14 5.71 -13.15 7.41
CA GLY A 14 5.21 -14.22 6.55
C GLY A 14 3.75 -14.60 6.81
N THR A 15 2.96 -13.65 7.30
CA THR A 15 1.53 -13.82 7.62
C THR A 15 0.64 -12.90 6.77
N PRO A 16 0.66 -13.05 5.42
CA PRO A 16 -0.18 -12.21 4.57
C PRO A 16 -1.65 -12.44 4.91
N ALA A 17 -2.40 -11.35 5.03
CA ALA A 17 -3.84 -11.39 5.17
C ALA A 17 -4.49 -10.90 3.89
N SER A 18 -5.40 -11.70 3.36
CA SER A 18 -6.05 -11.45 2.06
C SER A 18 -7.54 -11.23 2.23
N GLN A 19 -8.07 -10.28 1.47
CA GLN A 19 -9.50 -10.05 1.31
C GLN A 19 -9.95 -10.63 -0.03
N GLN A 20 -10.88 -11.57 0.01
CA GLN A 20 -11.47 -12.16 -1.18
C GLN A 20 -12.29 -11.14 -1.96
N LEU A 21 -12.15 -11.19 -3.28
CA LEU A 21 -12.93 -10.38 -4.22
C LEU A 21 -14.07 -11.22 -4.82
N MET A 22 -15.29 -10.73 -4.72
CA MET A 22 -16.45 -11.35 -5.32
C MET A 22 -17.25 -10.32 -6.13
N PRO A 23 -17.31 -10.43 -7.47
CA PRO A 23 -16.59 -11.39 -8.30
C PRO A 23 -15.08 -11.13 -8.38
N PRO A 24 -14.27 -12.14 -8.79
CA PRO A 24 -12.85 -11.94 -9.08
C PRO A 24 -12.65 -10.89 -10.17
N GLN A 25 -11.52 -10.16 -10.12
CA GLN A 25 -11.15 -9.21 -11.17
C GLN A 25 -10.33 -9.93 -12.24
N ILE A 26 -10.76 -9.85 -13.49
CA ILE A 26 -10.05 -10.47 -14.62
C ILE A 26 -9.10 -9.43 -15.25
N ILE A 27 -7.85 -9.85 -15.47
CA ILE A 27 -6.86 -9.08 -16.22
C ILE A 27 -6.37 -9.89 -17.42
N THR A 28 -6.12 -9.19 -18.52
CA THR A 28 -5.51 -9.76 -19.72
C THR A 28 -4.08 -9.24 -19.84
N LEU A 29 -3.11 -10.12 -19.93
CA LEU A 29 -1.70 -9.78 -19.99
C LEU A 29 -1.12 -10.13 -21.37
N THR A 30 -0.03 -9.44 -21.76
CA THR A 30 0.80 -9.91 -22.86
C THR A 30 1.54 -11.19 -22.45
N LEU A 31 2.08 -11.95 -23.40
CA LEU A 31 2.87 -13.14 -23.08
C LEU A 31 4.07 -12.80 -22.17
N ALA A 32 4.74 -11.68 -22.43
CA ALA A 32 5.87 -11.21 -21.62
C ALA A 32 5.43 -10.87 -20.19
N ALA A 33 4.37 -10.10 -20.04
CA ALA A 33 3.81 -9.71 -18.72
C ALA A 33 3.30 -10.94 -17.95
N GLY A 34 2.68 -11.89 -18.63
CA GLY A 34 2.23 -13.16 -18.05
C GLY A 34 3.40 -14.03 -17.57
N GLN A 35 4.52 -14.02 -18.27
CA GLN A 35 5.74 -14.72 -17.84
C GLN A 35 6.33 -14.06 -16.59
N VAL A 36 6.44 -12.73 -16.57
CA VAL A 36 6.90 -11.96 -15.41
C VAL A 36 6.01 -12.22 -14.19
N LEU A 37 4.68 -12.25 -14.37
CA LEU A 37 3.76 -12.61 -13.30
C LEU A 37 4.06 -14.00 -12.74
N LYS A 38 4.19 -15.01 -13.62
CA LYS A 38 4.46 -16.41 -13.21
C LYS A 38 5.79 -16.54 -12.45
N ASP A 39 6.83 -15.88 -12.94
CA ASP A 39 8.17 -15.95 -12.36
C ASP A 39 8.24 -15.29 -10.96
N ASN A 40 7.25 -14.45 -10.62
CA ASN A 40 7.20 -13.72 -9.37
C ASN A 40 5.95 -14.04 -8.50
N MET A 41 5.24 -15.14 -8.82
CA MET A 41 4.01 -15.53 -8.10
C MET A 41 4.22 -15.66 -6.58
N ASP A 42 5.33 -16.23 -6.15
CA ASP A 42 5.63 -16.42 -4.72
C ASP A 42 5.74 -15.08 -3.99
N ILE A 43 6.38 -14.08 -4.61
CA ILE A 43 6.52 -12.74 -4.05
C ILE A 43 5.14 -12.07 -3.97
N ILE A 44 4.35 -12.17 -5.02
CA ILE A 44 3.01 -11.59 -5.11
C ILE A 44 2.06 -12.26 -4.11
N ALA A 45 2.13 -13.58 -3.97
CA ALA A 45 1.37 -14.33 -2.98
C ALA A 45 1.77 -13.97 -1.54
N ASN A 46 3.08 -13.78 -1.29
CA ASN A 46 3.58 -13.34 0.02
C ASN A 46 3.12 -11.90 0.38
N MET A 47 2.75 -11.09 -0.60
CA MET A 47 2.09 -9.81 -0.38
C MET A 47 0.61 -9.94 -0.03
N GLY A 48 0.00 -11.13 -0.16
CA GLY A 48 -1.42 -11.36 0.09
C GLY A 48 -2.33 -11.23 -1.14
N PHE A 49 -1.76 -11.24 -2.34
CA PHE A 49 -2.56 -11.39 -3.56
C PHE A 49 -2.78 -12.88 -3.86
N GLU A 50 -3.99 -13.22 -4.28
CA GLU A 50 -4.31 -14.53 -4.82
C GLU A 50 -4.66 -14.37 -6.29
N ILE A 51 -3.82 -14.91 -7.16
CA ILE A 51 -3.98 -14.81 -8.61
C ILE A 51 -3.88 -16.21 -9.20
N GLU A 52 -4.78 -16.52 -10.11
CA GLU A 52 -4.77 -17.79 -10.82
C GLU A 52 -4.93 -17.58 -12.34
N SER A 53 -4.47 -18.54 -13.12
CA SER A 53 -4.71 -18.55 -14.57
C SER A 53 -6.20 -18.77 -14.83
N PHE A 54 -6.78 -17.95 -15.71
CA PHE A 54 -8.19 -18.05 -16.11
C PHE A 54 -8.38 -18.59 -17.53
N GLY A 55 -7.27 -18.83 -18.23
CA GLY A 55 -7.22 -19.36 -19.59
C GLY A 55 -6.55 -18.41 -20.57
N GLY A 56 -5.79 -18.95 -21.51
CA GLY A 56 -5.00 -18.14 -22.44
C GLY A 56 -4.11 -17.14 -21.74
N ASN A 57 -4.29 -15.85 -22.02
CA ASN A 57 -3.56 -14.75 -21.43
C ASN A 57 -4.31 -14.04 -20.30
N GLU A 58 -5.38 -14.65 -19.81
CA GLU A 58 -6.20 -14.08 -18.75
C GLU A 58 -5.86 -14.66 -17.38
N TYR A 59 -5.92 -13.81 -16.37
CA TYR A 59 -5.68 -14.14 -14.97
C TYR A 59 -6.80 -13.58 -14.11
N ALA A 60 -7.23 -14.34 -13.12
CA ALA A 60 -8.22 -13.94 -12.14
C ALA A 60 -7.53 -13.54 -10.84
N ILE A 61 -7.72 -12.31 -10.41
CA ILE A 61 -7.33 -11.81 -9.08
C ILE A 61 -8.49 -12.16 -8.16
N ARG A 62 -8.28 -13.14 -7.28
CA ARG A 62 -9.30 -13.63 -6.34
C ARG A 62 -9.24 -12.92 -5.01
N ALA A 63 -8.06 -12.48 -4.60
CA ALA A 63 -7.89 -11.74 -3.36
C ALA A 63 -6.80 -10.68 -3.48
N VAL A 64 -6.94 -9.66 -2.65
CA VAL A 64 -5.97 -8.58 -2.47
C VAL A 64 -5.58 -8.47 -1.00
N PRO A 65 -4.42 -7.88 -0.67
CA PRO A 65 -4.06 -7.60 0.72
C PRO A 65 -5.15 -6.82 1.45
N VAL A 66 -5.47 -7.23 2.67
CA VAL A 66 -6.60 -6.64 3.43
C VAL A 66 -6.41 -5.14 3.67
N GLU A 67 -5.18 -4.68 3.85
CA GLU A 67 -4.85 -3.26 4.04
C GLU A 67 -5.07 -2.42 2.79
N LEU A 68 -5.12 -3.06 1.63
CA LEU A 68 -5.28 -2.41 0.33
C LEU A 68 -6.69 -2.62 -0.26
N TYR A 69 -7.58 -3.24 0.51
CA TYR A 69 -8.97 -3.43 0.10
C TYR A 69 -9.64 -2.06 -0.17
N GLY A 70 -10.37 -1.99 -1.29
CA GLY A 70 -10.97 -0.73 -1.76
C GLY A 70 -10.16 0.02 -2.82
N ALA A 71 -8.87 -0.33 -3.01
CA ALA A 71 -8.13 0.06 -4.19
C ALA A 71 -8.31 -0.99 -5.32
N SER A 72 -8.04 -0.60 -6.56
CA SER A 72 -8.16 -1.52 -7.70
C SER A 72 -7.06 -2.58 -7.66
N GLY A 73 -7.39 -3.83 -7.38
CA GLY A 73 -6.44 -4.95 -7.44
C GLY A 73 -5.79 -5.09 -8.81
N LYS A 74 -6.56 -4.83 -9.87
CA LYS A 74 -6.07 -4.82 -11.26
C LYS A 74 -4.96 -3.78 -11.45
N ASP A 75 -5.20 -2.53 -11.06
CA ASP A 75 -4.21 -1.46 -11.26
C ASP A 75 -2.94 -1.73 -10.45
N MET A 76 -3.08 -2.27 -9.25
CA MET A 76 -1.94 -2.66 -8.41
C MET A 76 -1.07 -3.73 -9.06
N ILE A 77 -1.67 -4.80 -9.56
CA ILE A 77 -0.94 -5.90 -10.22
C ILE A 77 -0.29 -5.41 -11.50
N MET A 78 -0.97 -4.58 -12.30
CA MET A 78 -0.39 -4.01 -13.50
C MET A 78 0.83 -3.15 -13.19
N GLU A 79 0.78 -2.29 -12.17
CA GLU A 79 1.92 -1.48 -11.74
C GLU A 79 3.10 -2.34 -11.24
N ILE A 80 2.81 -3.44 -10.53
CA ILE A 80 3.87 -4.39 -10.09
C ILE A 80 4.53 -5.05 -11.30
N ILE A 81 3.74 -5.53 -12.26
CA ILE A 81 4.24 -6.19 -13.46
C ILE A 81 5.07 -5.22 -14.32
N ASP A 82 4.58 -4.00 -14.54
CA ASP A 82 5.28 -2.98 -15.32
C ASP A 82 6.65 -2.67 -14.71
N ASP A 83 6.72 -2.52 -13.39
CA ASP A 83 7.97 -2.27 -12.68
C ASP A 83 8.96 -3.44 -12.79
N LEU A 84 8.45 -4.67 -12.69
CA LEU A 84 9.26 -5.88 -12.84
C LEU A 84 9.79 -6.04 -14.28
N MET A 85 9.01 -5.60 -15.27
CA MET A 85 9.43 -5.59 -16.68
C MET A 85 10.51 -4.52 -16.98
N GLU A 86 10.37 -3.34 -16.37
CA GLU A 86 11.35 -2.25 -16.52
C GLU A 86 12.68 -2.55 -15.81
N ASN A 87 12.64 -3.34 -14.73
CA ASN A 87 13.80 -3.64 -13.88
C ASN A 87 14.02 -5.15 -13.71
N PRO A 88 14.28 -5.91 -14.79
CA PRO A 88 14.46 -7.35 -14.72
C PRO A 88 15.68 -7.70 -13.84
N GLY A 89 15.44 -8.55 -12.84
CA GLY A 89 16.48 -9.00 -11.90
C GLY A 89 16.76 -8.09 -10.73
N ARG A 90 16.03 -6.97 -10.58
CA ARG A 90 16.08 -6.06 -9.43
C ARG A 90 14.84 -6.17 -8.52
N VAL A 91 14.35 -7.38 -8.29
CA VAL A 91 13.39 -7.60 -7.19
C VAL A 91 14.16 -7.49 -5.87
N SER A 92 14.56 -6.26 -5.55
CA SER A 92 15.11 -5.98 -4.23
C SER A 92 13.98 -5.76 -3.23
N ASN A 93 14.22 -6.06 -1.96
CA ASN A 93 13.29 -5.71 -0.89
C ASN A 93 12.91 -4.22 -0.91
N GLU A 94 13.80 -3.35 -1.41
CA GLU A 94 13.56 -1.91 -1.52
C GLU A 94 12.54 -1.56 -2.62
N THR A 95 12.61 -2.22 -3.77
CA THR A 95 11.62 -2.04 -4.86
C THR A 95 10.23 -2.46 -4.37
N VAL A 96 10.13 -3.63 -3.72
CA VAL A 96 8.87 -4.12 -3.13
C VAL A 96 8.33 -3.13 -2.09
N LYS A 97 9.17 -2.66 -1.17
CA LYS A 97 8.79 -1.66 -0.15
C LYS A 97 8.27 -0.37 -0.77
N SER A 98 8.93 0.14 -1.80
CA SER A 98 8.50 1.36 -2.50
C SER A 98 7.12 1.20 -3.14
N ARG A 99 6.85 0.04 -3.76
CA ARG A 99 5.52 -0.26 -4.34
C ARG A 99 4.44 -0.38 -3.27
N ILE A 100 4.72 -1.09 -2.18
CA ILE A 100 3.82 -1.18 -1.03
C ILE A 100 3.50 0.23 -0.50
N ALA A 101 4.49 1.10 -0.37
CA ALA A 101 4.29 2.48 0.07
C ALA A 101 3.35 3.24 -0.86
N THR A 102 3.53 3.10 -2.17
CA THR A 102 2.68 3.74 -3.17
C THR A 102 1.25 3.20 -3.11
N MET A 103 1.07 1.88 -3.04
CA MET A 103 -0.25 1.25 -2.92
C MET A 103 -0.97 1.65 -1.63
N ALA A 104 -0.26 1.65 -0.49
CA ALA A 104 -0.80 2.08 0.79
C ALA A 104 -1.25 3.55 0.76
N CYS A 105 -0.49 4.42 0.08
CA CYS A 105 -0.90 5.81 -0.13
C CYS A 105 -2.12 5.95 -1.04
N LYS A 106 -2.27 5.09 -2.05
CA LYS A 106 -3.46 5.09 -2.93
C LYS A 106 -4.71 4.59 -2.20
N ALA A 107 -4.59 3.57 -1.35
CA ALA A 107 -5.68 3.02 -0.55
C ALA A 107 -6.07 3.90 0.65
N ALA A 108 -5.17 4.75 1.13
CA ALA A 108 -5.40 5.58 2.30
C ALA A 108 -6.50 6.64 2.09
N VAL A 109 -7.09 7.07 3.20
CA VAL A 109 -8.04 8.18 3.26
C VAL A 109 -7.42 9.43 2.63
N LYS A 110 -8.17 10.10 1.77
CA LYS A 110 -7.78 11.34 1.09
C LYS A 110 -8.32 12.56 1.83
N GLY A 111 -7.70 13.73 1.58
CA GLY A 111 -8.12 14.99 2.20
C GLY A 111 -9.58 15.39 1.96
N ASN A 112 -10.23 14.85 0.93
CA ASN A 112 -11.65 15.10 0.65
C ASN A 112 -12.60 14.09 1.33
N ASN A 113 -12.08 13.07 2.01
CA ASN A 113 -12.91 12.14 2.75
C ASN A 113 -13.31 12.77 4.09
N ARG A 114 -14.61 12.78 4.38
CA ARG A 114 -15.13 13.21 5.67
C ARG A 114 -15.00 12.04 6.66
N LEU A 115 -14.22 12.24 7.69
CA LEU A 115 -14.11 11.29 8.81
C LEU A 115 -14.97 11.77 9.95
N GLN A 116 -15.61 10.83 10.66
CA GLN A 116 -16.29 11.10 11.91
C GLN A 116 -15.27 11.34 13.04
N PRO A 117 -15.60 12.12 14.08
CA PRO A 117 -14.67 12.38 15.19
C PRO A 117 -14.12 11.11 15.88
N ALA A 118 -14.88 10.02 15.88
CA ALA A 118 -14.44 8.73 16.41
C ALA A 118 -13.35 8.11 15.52
N GLU A 119 -13.55 8.09 14.20
CA GLU A 119 -12.59 7.58 13.21
C GLU A 119 -11.28 8.38 13.25
N VAL A 120 -11.37 9.72 13.40
CA VAL A 120 -10.19 10.57 13.56
C VAL A 120 -9.39 10.20 14.80
N ARG A 121 -10.06 10.00 15.93
CA ARG A 121 -9.40 9.61 17.18
C ARG A 121 -8.72 8.25 17.05
N GLU A 122 -9.41 7.28 16.46
CA GLU A 122 -8.89 5.94 16.24
C GLU A 122 -7.64 6.00 15.35
N LEU A 123 -7.72 6.69 14.21
CA LEU A 123 -6.60 6.87 13.29
C LEU A 123 -5.38 7.52 13.95
N VAL A 124 -5.59 8.57 14.76
CA VAL A 124 -4.51 9.23 15.50
C VAL A 124 -3.92 8.29 16.56
N THR A 125 -4.76 7.58 17.30
CA THR A 125 -4.31 6.61 18.31
C THR A 125 -3.45 5.54 17.65
N GLU A 126 -3.91 4.96 16.56
CA GLU A 126 -3.20 3.94 15.81
C GLU A 126 -1.87 4.47 15.23
N LEU A 127 -1.87 5.69 14.66
CA LEU A 127 -0.66 6.34 14.18
C LEU A 127 0.40 6.48 15.30
N MET A 128 -0.03 6.81 16.52
CA MET A 128 0.86 6.98 17.67
C MET A 128 1.44 5.67 18.21
N THR A 129 0.88 4.51 17.84
CA THR A 129 1.43 3.20 18.20
C THR A 129 2.53 2.70 17.27
N LEU A 130 2.75 3.39 16.14
CA LEU A 130 3.75 2.99 15.16
C LEU A 130 5.17 3.33 15.64
N ASP A 131 6.16 2.56 15.21
CA ASP A 131 7.57 2.78 15.56
C ASP A 131 8.08 4.16 15.13
N ASN A 132 7.65 4.65 13.97
CA ASN A 132 7.93 6.00 13.50
C ASN A 132 6.66 6.69 12.97
N PRO A 133 5.90 7.37 13.83
CA PRO A 133 4.68 8.06 13.41
C PRO A 133 4.93 9.38 12.67
N TYR A 134 6.17 9.88 12.62
CA TYR A 134 6.47 11.25 12.19
C TYR A 134 6.62 11.43 10.68
N ASN A 135 7.01 10.39 9.95
CA ASN A 135 7.25 10.48 8.51
C ASN A 135 6.54 9.37 7.75
N CYS A 136 5.98 9.69 6.58
CA CYS A 136 5.46 8.67 5.68
C CYS A 136 6.62 7.92 4.97
N PRO A 137 6.35 6.79 4.31
CA PRO A 137 7.37 6.04 3.57
C PRO A 137 8.10 6.85 2.49
N HIS A 138 7.45 7.90 1.96
CA HIS A 138 8.02 8.81 0.95
C HIS A 138 8.77 10.01 1.57
N GLY A 139 9.03 10.00 2.89
CA GLY A 139 9.77 11.04 3.59
C GLY A 139 8.97 12.29 3.95
N ARG A 140 7.68 12.37 3.60
CA ARG A 140 6.86 13.54 3.96
C ARG A 140 6.44 13.45 5.43
N PRO A 141 6.46 14.57 6.19
CA PRO A 141 6.00 14.56 7.57
C PRO A 141 4.51 14.21 7.66
N THR A 142 4.17 13.28 8.55
CA THR A 142 2.80 12.92 8.93
C THR A 142 2.33 13.73 10.13
N MET A 143 3.28 14.12 10.99
CA MET A 143 3.06 14.99 12.14
C MET A 143 4.17 16.00 12.25
N ILE A 144 3.81 17.20 12.69
CA ILE A 144 4.75 18.26 13.06
C ILE A 144 4.48 18.66 14.51
N SER A 145 5.54 18.95 15.25
CA SER A 145 5.45 19.51 16.59
C SER A 145 5.72 21.00 16.55
N MET A 146 4.94 21.76 17.29
CA MET A 146 5.08 23.21 17.40
C MET A 146 4.79 23.62 18.85
N SER A 147 5.72 24.36 19.46
CA SER A 147 5.48 24.92 20.78
C SER A 147 4.42 26.02 20.74
N LYS A 148 3.79 26.29 21.90
CA LYS A 148 2.83 27.40 22.02
C LYS A 148 3.46 28.73 21.59
N TYR A 149 4.71 28.98 22.00
CA TYR A 149 5.47 30.18 21.64
C TYR A 149 5.64 30.31 20.12
N GLU A 150 6.07 29.24 19.44
CA GLU A 150 6.22 29.23 17.99
C GLU A 150 4.89 29.49 17.27
N LEU A 151 3.81 28.92 17.79
CA LEU A 151 2.46 29.12 17.25
C LEU A 151 2.05 30.59 17.40
N GLU A 152 2.19 31.17 18.59
CA GLU A 152 1.85 32.57 18.88
C GLU A 152 2.69 33.53 18.03
N LYS A 153 3.99 33.24 17.84
CA LYS A 153 4.88 33.99 16.96
C LYS A 153 4.43 33.95 15.50
N LYS A 154 4.06 32.76 15.00
CA LYS A 154 3.53 32.62 13.62
C LYS A 154 2.25 33.43 13.40
N PHE A 155 1.40 33.52 14.40
CA PHE A 155 0.19 34.35 14.37
C PHE A 155 0.43 35.82 14.75
N LYS A 156 1.70 36.25 14.90
CA LYS A 156 2.09 37.61 15.28
C LYS A 156 1.42 38.10 16.57
N ARG A 157 1.18 37.19 17.53
CA ARG A 157 0.62 37.52 18.84
C ARG A 157 1.69 37.89 19.87
N ILE A 158 2.91 37.50 19.59
CA ILE A 158 4.13 37.85 20.33
C ILE A 158 5.21 38.26 19.31
N VAL A 159 6.08 39.19 19.72
CA VAL A 159 7.21 39.70 18.90
C VAL A 159 8.46 38.87 19.16
#